data_a6f56f09b87ec731295152b9923f6143
#
_entry.id   a6f56f09b87ec731295152b9923f6143
#
_cell.length_a   1.000
_cell.length_b   1.000
_cell.length_c   1.000
_cell.angle_alpha   90.00
_cell.angle_beta   90.00
_cell.angle_gamma   90.00
#
_symmetry.space_group_name_H-M   'P 1'
#
loop_
_entity.id
_entity.type
_entity.pdbx_description
1 polymer ?
#
loop_
_entity_poly.entity_id
_entity_poly.type
_entity_poly.pdbx_seq_one_letter_code
_entity_poly.pdbx_strand_id
1 'polypeptide(L)'
;MANEQPNLIWIDCEMTGLSLEKDVLVEIAVLVTDSDLNVIGDGVDVVIKATPEQLAGMNEFVTQMHTTSGLITEIPNGISVQEAEARVIAYLESASTQPGKSPLAGNSVSVDRSFIARDMPLL
;
A
#
# COMPACT_ATOMS: atom_id res chain seq x y z
N MET A 1 -22.05 20.81 -3.50
CA MET A 1 -21.48 21.96 -4.18
C MET A 1 -20.90 21.53 -5.51
N ALA A 2 -21.12 22.32 -6.52
CA ALA A 2 -20.73 21.96 -7.87
C ALA A 2 -19.22 21.82 -8.07
N ASN A 3 -18.44 22.43 -7.20
CA ASN A 3 -16.98 22.44 -7.31
C ASN A 3 -16.29 21.48 -6.34
N GLU A 4 -17.03 20.50 -5.86
CA GLU A 4 -16.42 19.51 -4.97
C GLU A 4 -15.37 18.72 -5.71
N GLN A 5 -14.17 18.68 -5.13
CA GLN A 5 -13.08 17.88 -5.65
C GLN A 5 -13.11 16.48 -5.02
N PRO A 6 -12.76 15.44 -5.77
CA PRO A 6 -12.64 14.11 -5.18
C PRO A 6 -11.57 14.10 -4.09
N ASN A 7 -11.77 13.25 -3.08
CA ASN A 7 -10.74 13.05 -2.06
C ASN A 7 -9.51 12.40 -2.69
N LEU A 8 -8.36 12.72 -2.12
CA LEU A 8 -7.08 12.17 -2.58
C LEU A 8 -6.76 10.91 -1.79
N ILE A 9 -6.31 9.89 -2.48
CA ILE A 9 -5.84 8.65 -1.86
C ILE A 9 -4.32 8.66 -1.87
N TRP A 10 -3.72 8.84 -0.71
CA TRP A 10 -2.27 8.79 -0.55
C TRP A 10 -1.87 7.36 -0.24
N ILE A 11 -0.93 6.85 -1.01
CA ILE A 11 -0.52 5.45 -0.89
C ILE A 11 0.99 5.35 -0.89
N ASP A 12 1.50 4.46 -0.04
CA ASP A 12 2.91 4.13 0.02
C ASP A 12 3.02 2.63 0.28
N CYS A 13 3.84 1.96 -0.52
CA CYS A 13 4.02 0.52 -0.41
C CYS A 13 5.49 0.18 -0.25
N GLU A 14 5.76 -0.91 0.45
CA GLU A 14 7.08 -1.53 0.47
C GLU A 14 6.98 -2.91 -0.17
N MET A 15 8.02 -3.28 -0.90
CA MET A 15 8.08 -4.54 -1.64
C MET A 15 9.42 -5.22 -1.39
N THR A 16 9.51 -6.49 -1.78
CA THR A 16 10.78 -7.22 -1.73
C THR A 16 11.76 -6.78 -2.82
N GLY A 17 11.28 -6.01 -3.77
CA GLY A 17 12.06 -5.46 -4.87
C GLY A 17 11.12 -4.81 -5.87
N LEU A 18 11.61 -4.46 -7.04
CA LEU A 18 10.85 -3.73 -8.05
C LEU A 18 10.39 -4.60 -9.23
N SER A 19 10.66 -5.90 -9.20
CA SER A 19 10.28 -6.81 -10.28
C SER A 19 8.86 -7.33 -10.07
N LEU A 20 7.93 -6.97 -10.94
CA LEU A 20 6.56 -7.50 -10.88
C LEU A 20 6.51 -9.02 -11.05
N GLU A 21 7.52 -9.62 -11.70
CA GLU A 21 7.53 -11.06 -11.94
C GLU A 21 7.83 -11.87 -10.68
N LYS A 22 8.68 -11.36 -9.79
CA LYS A 22 9.18 -12.15 -8.66
C LYS A 22 9.06 -11.46 -7.30
N ASP A 23 8.80 -10.17 -7.26
CA ASP A 23 8.72 -9.44 -6.00
C ASP A 23 7.28 -9.27 -5.55
N VAL A 24 7.09 -9.06 -4.25
CA VAL A 24 5.76 -8.97 -3.64
C VAL A 24 5.67 -7.79 -2.69
N LEU A 25 4.43 -7.34 -2.44
CA LEU A 25 4.14 -6.33 -1.43
C LEU A 25 4.39 -6.89 -0.03
N VAL A 26 5.02 -6.09 0.82
CA VAL A 26 5.25 -6.44 2.23
C VAL A 26 4.71 -5.40 3.20
N GLU A 27 4.33 -4.24 2.71
CA GLU A 27 3.62 -3.24 3.50
C GLU A 27 2.79 -2.35 2.59
N ILE A 28 1.61 -1.94 3.06
CA ILE A 28 0.82 -0.93 2.39
C ILE A 28 0.30 0.06 3.41
N ALA A 29 0.51 1.34 3.15
CA ALA A 29 0.00 2.45 3.94
C ALA A 29 -0.91 3.30 3.06
N VAL A 30 -2.11 3.60 3.54
CA VAL A 30 -3.10 4.38 2.79
C VAL A 30 -3.69 5.44 3.71
N LEU A 31 -3.76 6.66 3.19
CA LEU A 31 -4.37 7.77 3.89
C LEU A 31 -5.23 8.56 2.91
N VAL A 32 -6.43 8.91 3.32
CA VAL A 32 -7.33 9.72 2.50
C VAL A 32 -7.35 11.14 3.05
N THR A 33 -7.24 12.11 2.17
CA THR A 33 -7.42 13.52 2.51
C THR A 33 -8.44 14.14 1.57
N ASP A 34 -9.03 15.26 2.00
CA ASP A 34 -9.76 16.10 1.06
C ASP A 34 -8.78 16.90 0.20
N SER A 35 -9.29 17.73 -0.70
CA SER A 35 -8.44 18.53 -1.59
C SER A 35 -7.63 19.60 -0.84
N ASP A 36 -8.00 19.92 0.39
CA ASP A 36 -7.29 20.86 1.25
C ASP A 36 -6.31 20.17 2.20
N LEU A 37 -6.08 18.88 2.00
CA LEU A 37 -5.14 18.04 2.77
C LEU A 37 -5.59 17.79 4.21
N ASN A 38 -6.88 17.87 4.49
CA ASN A 38 -7.42 17.44 5.77
C ASN A 38 -7.58 15.92 5.79
N VAL A 39 -7.00 15.27 6.80
CA VAL A 39 -7.02 13.81 6.91
C VAL A 39 -8.42 13.31 7.27
N ILE A 40 -8.87 12.27 6.59
CA ILE A 40 -10.16 11.64 6.84
C ILE A 40 -9.92 10.26 7.45
N GLY A 41 -10.42 10.05 8.66
CA GLY A 41 -10.24 8.79 9.38
C GLY A 41 -8.83 8.58 9.89
N ASP A 42 -8.49 7.36 10.21
CA ASP A 42 -7.21 7.01 10.83
C ASP A 42 -6.18 6.44 9.85
N GLY A 43 -6.59 6.21 8.62
CA GLY A 43 -5.73 5.57 7.65
C GLY A 43 -5.59 4.06 7.88
N VAL A 44 -4.77 3.44 7.05
CA VAL A 44 -4.41 2.02 7.18
C VAL A 44 -2.92 1.91 6.96
N ASP A 45 -2.24 1.18 7.83
CA ASP A 45 -0.83 0.82 7.65
C ASP A 45 -0.69 -0.61 8.14
N VAL A 46 -0.48 -1.54 7.21
CA VAL A 46 -0.43 -2.96 7.54
C VAL A 46 0.77 -3.62 6.88
N VAL A 47 1.40 -4.52 7.62
CA VAL A 47 2.49 -5.34 7.13
C VAL A 47 1.91 -6.62 6.55
N ILE A 48 2.38 -6.98 5.37
CA ILE A 48 1.91 -8.14 4.61
C ILE A 48 2.94 -9.25 4.71
N LYS A 49 2.47 -10.45 5.06
CA LYS A 49 3.34 -11.60 5.23
C LYS A 49 3.96 -12.02 3.90
N ALA A 50 5.25 -12.30 3.93
CA ALA A 50 5.98 -12.89 2.81
C ALA A 50 6.63 -14.19 3.27
N THR A 51 6.85 -15.11 2.32
CA THR A 51 7.51 -16.37 2.63
C THR A 51 9.01 -16.16 2.84
N PRO A 52 9.68 -17.07 3.58
CA PRO A 52 11.14 -16.98 3.69
C PRO A 52 11.85 -17.01 2.33
N GLU A 53 11.29 -17.72 1.36
CA GLU A 53 11.85 -17.77 0.01
C GLU A 53 11.76 -16.41 -0.69
N GLN A 54 10.62 -15.72 -0.54
CA GLN A 54 10.44 -14.39 -1.09
C GLN A 54 11.40 -13.39 -0.45
N LEU A 55 11.60 -13.49 0.86
CA LEU A 55 12.53 -12.61 1.57
C LEU A 55 13.97 -12.90 1.17
N ALA A 56 14.32 -14.17 0.95
CA ALA A 56 15.67 -14.56 0.53
C ALA A 56 16.01 -14.03 -0.87
N GLY A 57 14.99 -13.73 -1.68
CA GLY A 57 15.19 -13.17 -3.02
C GLY A 57 15.51 -11.68 -3.03
N MET A 58 15.42 -10.98 -1.90
CA MET A 58 15.73 -9.56 -1.84
C MET A 58 17.22 -9.31 -2.09
N ASN A 59 17.54 -8.26 -2.85
CA ASN A 59 18.94 -7.86 -3.01
C ASN A 59 19.45 -7.21 -1.71
N GLU A 60 20.76 -6.98 -1.66
CA GLU A 60 21.41 -6.47 -0.45
C GLU A 60 20.88 -5.09 -0.06
N PHE A 61 20.65 -4.22 -1.03
CA PHE A 61 20.15 -2.87 -0.76
C PHE A 61 18.76 -2.91 -0.12
N VAL A 62 17.84 -3.70 -0.67
CA VAL A 62 16.47 -3.81 -0.15
C VAL A 62 16.48 -4.47 1.23
N THR A 63 17.29 -5.53 1.40
CA THR A 63 17.42 -6.20 2.71
C THR A 63 17.91 -5.23 3.77
N GLN A 64 18.91 -4.43 3.45
CA GLN A 64 19.46 -3.42 4.37
C GLN A 64 18.39 -2.37 4.72
N MET A 65 17.66 -1.89 3.74
CA MET A 65 16.63 -0.88 3.92
C MET A 65 15.53 -1.39 4.87
N HIS A 66 15.03 -2.60 4.64
CA HIS A 66 13.98 -3.17 5.49
C HIS A 66 14.50 -3.57 6.88
N THR A 67 15.77 -3.93 6.99
CA THR A 67 16.40 -4.19 8.28
C THR A 67 16.51 -2.90 9.10
N THR A 68 16.96 -1.82 8.47
CA THR A 68 17.13 -0.52 9.12
C THR A 68 15.79 0.05 9.60
N SER A 69 14.74 -0.09 8.82
CA SER A 69 13.41 0.40 9.19
C SER A 69 12.70 -0.49 10.22
N GLY A 70 13.20 -1.70 10.45
CA GLY A 70 12.55 -2.67 11.33
C GLY A 70 11.47 -3.50 10.65
N LEU A 71 11.15 -3.23 9.40
CA LEU A 71 10.10 -3.93 8.68
C LEU A 71 10.37 -5.42 8.57
N ILE A 72 11.62 -5.80 8.36
CA ILE A 72 12.00 -7.20 8.14
C ILE A 72 11.61 -8.10 9.31
N THR A 73 11.60 -7.58 10.53
CA THR A 73 11.21 -8.36 11.71
C THR A 73 9.70 -8.49 11.86
N GLU A 74 8.94 -7.62 11.22
CA GLU A 74 7.48 -7.62 11.30
C GLU A 74 6.83 -8.48 10.22
N ILE A 75 7.50 -8.69 9.09
CA ILE A 75 6.93 -9.41 7.94
C ILE A 75 6.45 -10.82 8.30
N PRO A 76 7.18 -11.64 9.07
CA PRO A 76 6.70 -12.97 9.41
C PRO A 76 5.37 -12.99 10.17
N ASN A 77 5.04 -11.91 10.86
CA ASN A 77 3.81 -11.76 11.61
C ASN A 77 2.77 -10.89 10.88
N GLY A 78 3.01 -10.61 9.61
CA GLY A 78 2.10 -9.81 8.81
C GLY A 78 0.82 -10.55 8.46
N ILE A 79 -0.14 -9.82 7.91
CA ILE A 79 -1.41 -10.38 7.45
C ILE A 79 -1.29 -10.83 6.00
N SER A 80 -2.27 -11.59 5.52
CA SER A 80 -2.30 -11.97 4.12
C SER A 80 -2.57 -10.76 3.22
N VAL A 81 -2.18 -10.87 1.95
CA VAL A 81 -2.46 -9.80 0.98
C VAL A 81 -3.96 -9.60 0.80
N GLN A 82 -4.75 -10.67 0.89
CA GLN A 82 -6.21 -10.59 0.79
C GLN A 82 -6.82 -9.83 1.96
N GLU A 83 -6.33 -10.07 3.18
CA GLU A 83 -6.80 -9.33 4.35
C GLU A 83 -6.37 -7.87 4.28
N ALA A 84 -5.16 -7.59 3.80
CA ALA A 84 -4.69 -6.23 3.60
C ALA A 84 -5.58 -5.48 2.60
N GLU A 85 -5.89 -6.11 1.49
CA GLU A 85 -6.80 -5.56 0.49
C GLU A 85 -8.16 -5.23 1.10
N ALA A 86 -8.74 -6.16 1.86
CA ALA A 86 -10.03 -5.95 2.49
C ALA A 86 -10.02 -4.77 3.46
N ARG A 87 -8.95 -4.62 4.25
CA ARG A 87 -8.82 -3.51 5.18
C ARG A 87 -8.70 -2.17 4.48
N VAL A 88 -7.94 -2.12 3.39
CA VAL A 88 -7.79 -0.89 2.62
C VAL A 88 -9.13 -0.51 1.97
N ILE A 89 -9.83 -1.46 1.37
CA ILE A 89 -11.14 -1.20 0.76
C ILE A 89 -12.13 -0.67 1.80
N ALA A 90 -12.19 -1.31 2.97
CA ALA A 90 -13.09 -0.87 4.04
C ALA A 90 -12.80 0.56 4.47
N TYR A 91 -11.51 0.92 4.59
CA TYR A 91 -11.14 2.29 4.91
C TYR A 91 -11.55 3.26 3.80
N LEU A 92 -11.28 2.93 2.54
CA LEU A 92 -11.63 3.79 1.40
C LEU A 92 -13.15 4.01 1.33
N GLU A 93 -13.95 2.99 1.58
CA GLU A 93 -15.40 3.13 1.60
C GLU A 93 -15.84 4.05 2.74
N SER A 94 -15.25 3.90 3.93
CA SER A 94 -15.58 4.74 5.08
C SER A 94 -15.15 6.20 4.89
N ALA A 95 -14.11 6.43 4.08
CA ALA A 95 -13.56 7.75 3.82
C ALA A 95 -14.22 8.46 2.64
N SER A 96 -15.33 7.91 2.13
CA SER A 96 -16.12 8.51 1.05
C SER A 96 -15.34 8.74 -0.24
N THR A 97 -14.41 7.84 -0.56
CA THR A 97 -13.73 7.90 -1.85
C THR A 97 -14.66 7.43 -2.97
N GLN A 98 -14.36 7.85 -4.18
CA GLN A 98 -15.17 7.51 -5.35
C GLN A 98 -14.39 6.54 -6.23
N PRO A 99 -14.86 5.29 -6.38
CA PRO A 99 -14.19 4.31 -7.25
C PRO A 99 -13.93 4.87 -8.64
N GLY A 100 -12.70 4.75 -9.11
CA GLY A 100 -12.30 5.23 -10.43
C GLY A 100 -12.18 6.74 -10.57
N LYS A 101 -12.49 7.52 -9.53
CA LYS A 101 -12.47 8.98 -9.59
C LYS A 101 -11.49 9.63 -8.63
N SER A 102 -11.31 9.07 -7.43
CA SER A 102 -10.35 9.62 -6.48
C SER A 102 -8.93 9.35 -6.97
N PRO A 103 -8.11 10.40 -7.16
CA PRO A 103 -6.75 10.20 -7.65
C PRO A 103 -5.83 9.59 -6.62
N LEU A 104 -4.89 8.78 -7.08
CA LEU A 104 -3.80 8.28 -6.26
C LEU A 104 -2.70 9.33 -6.19
N ALA A 105 -2.14 9.49 -5.00
CA ALA A 105 -1.03 10.40 -4.75
C ALA A 105 0.06 9.67 -3.98
N GLY A 106 1.29 10.15 -4.11
CA GLY A 106 2.43 9.57 -3.42
C GLY A 106 3.69 9.66 -4.26
N ASN A 107 4.81 9.29 -3.65
CA ASN A 107 6.10 9.26 -4.33
C ASN A 107 6.22 7.97 -5.13
N SER A 108 6.52 8.07 -6.42
CA SER A 108 6.66 6.92 -7.33
C SER A 108 5.42 6.01 -7.34
N VAL A 109 4.24 6.61 -7.25
CA VAL A 109 2.98 5.88 -7.07
C VAL A 109 2.66 4.94 -8.23
N SER A 110 3.23 5.17 -9.41
CA SER A 110 3.02 4.28 -10.55
C SER A 110 3.57 2.87 -10.29
N VAL A 111 4.67 2.75 -9.56
CA VAL A 111 5.24 1.46 -9.17
C VAL A 111 4.31 0.78 -8.17
N ASP A 112 3.89 1.49 -7.14
CA ASP A 112 2.96 0.97 -6.14
C ASP A 112 1.66 0.50 -6.79
N ARG A 113 1.12 1.28 -7.72
CA ARG A 113 -0.09 0.94 -8.44
C ARG A 113 0.04 -0.36 -9.25
N SER A 114 1.21 -0.61 -9.83
CA SER A 114 1.45 -1.83 -10.58
C SER A 114 1.40 -3.07 -9.70
N PHE A 115 2.00 -3.00 -8.50
CA PHE A 115 1.94 -4.10 -7.54
C PHE A 115 0.53 -4.30 -7.01
N ILE A 116 -0.18 -3.22 -6.73
CA ILE A 116 -1.56 -3.28 -6.26
C ILE A 116 -2.47 -3.92 -7.32
N ALA A 117 -2.32 -3.54 -8.58
CA ALA A 117 -3.14 -4.09 -9.65
C ALA A 117 -2.95 -5.60 -9.78
N ARG A 118 -1.73 -6.09 -9.58
CA ARG A 118 -1.44 -7.52 -9.63
C ARG A 118 -1.96 -8.26 -8.40
N ASP A 119 -1.70 -7.73 -7.18
CA ASP A 119 -1.89 -8.45 -5.93
C ASP A 119 -3.21 -8.13 -5.23
N MET A 120 -3.80 -6.99 -5.54
CA MET A 120 -5.04 -6.51 -4.92
C MET A 120 -6.02 -6.07 -6.01
N PRO A 121 -6.52 -7.00 -6.82
CA PRO A 121 -7.35 -6.63 -7.98
C PRO A 121 -8.68 -5.99 -7.62
N LEU A 122 -9.18 -6.19 -6.40
CA LEU A 122 -10.43 -5.57 -5.95
C LEU A 122 -10.25 -4.10 -5.53
N LEU A 123 -9.02 -3.70 -5.30
CA LEU A 123 -8.67 -2.33 -4.93
C LEU A 123 -8.43 -1.46 -6.19
#